data_6c10449c7e9c93708af3e0e5f8315d99
#
_entry.id   6c10449c7e9c93708af3e0e5f8315d99
#
_cell.length_a   1.000
_cell.length_b   1.000
_cell.length_c   1.000
_cell.angle_alpha   90.00
_cell.angle_beta   90.00
_cell.angle_gamma   90.00
#
_symmetry.space_group_name_H-M   'P 1'
#
loop_
_entity.id
_entity.type
_entity.pdbx_description
1 polymer ?
#
loop_
_entity_poly.entity_id
_entity_poly.type
_entity_poly.pdbx_seq_one_letter_code
_entity_poly.pdbx_strand_id
1 'polypeptide(L)'
;MKRRLVTSALPYVNNVPHLGNLIQVLSADVFARACRLRGYDTLYVCGTDEYGTATETKAQEEGVSPAELCGRFHEIHAEIYRWFNIAFDKFGRTSSPVQTEIVQALFRDLDAKGLISEQTIEQLYCDSCERFLADRYVRGTCPHCGYADARGDQCEACGKLLDPTELKEPKCSSCQATPKPRATKHLYIDLPAIRPQLESWMKEASVKGFWANNAIQMTQAWIRDGLKPRAITRDLKWGIPVPKPGFEGKVFYVWFDAPIGYISIAAAAGKEQGFDWRSWWQDPDNVELYQFIGKDNIPFHTVIFPSTLLGS
;
A
#
# COMPACT_ATOMS: atom_id res chain seq x y z
N MET A 1 -16.77 19.00 -20.55
CA MET A 1 -15.31 19.13 -20.30
C MET A 1 -14.95 18.01 -19.33
N LYS A 2 -13.93 17.20 -19.61
CA LYS A 2 -13.55 16.09 -18.74
C LYS A 2 -13.10 16.59 -17.37
N ARG A 3 -13.51 15.87 -16.32
CA ARG A 3 -13.06 16.11 -14.94
C ARG A 3 -11.64 15.58 -14.72
N ARG A 4 -10.94 16.12 -13.75
CA ARG A 4 -9.59 15.73 -13.38
C ARG A 4 -9.54 15.21 -11.96
N LEU A 5 -9.32 13.91 -11.81
CA LEU A 5 -9.02 13.30 -10.51
C LEU A 5 -7.51 13.23 -10.35
N VAL A 6 -7.00 13.95 -9.37
CA VAL A 6 -5.57 14.03 -9.08
C VAL A 6 -5.28 13.34 -7.75
N THR A 7 -4.27 12.47 -7.73
CA THR A 7 -3.80 11.82 -6.52
C THR A 7 -2.28 11.95 -6.40
N SER A 8 -1.78 11.99 -5.18
CA SER A 8 -0.35 11.81 -4.89
C SER A 8 -0.16 10.64 -3.95
N ALA A 9 0.92 9.87 -4.11
CA ALA A 9 1.17 8.68 -3.29
C ALA A 9 1.13 9.04 -1.81
N LEU A 10 0.46 8.18 -1.05
CA LEU A 10 0.24 8.38 0.38
C LEU A 10 1.55 8.17 1.15
N PRO A 11 2.07 9.18 1.87
CA PRO A 11 3.26 9.00 2.70
C PRO A 11 2.95 8.17 3.94
N TYR A 12 3.92 7.34 4.35
CA TYR A 12 3.87 6.63 5.62
C TYR A 12 3.96 7.58 6.82
N VAL A 13 3.24 7.25 7.89
CA VAL A 13 3.19 8.03 9.14
C VAL A 13 4.25 7.62 10.19
N ASN A 14 5.32 7.00 9.77
CA ASN A 14 6.40 6.61 10.68
C ASN A 14 7.52 7.66 10.79
N ASN A 15 7.42 8.74 10.06
CA ASN A 15 8.41 9.82 10.03
C ASN A 15 7.82 11.14 9.48
N VAL A 16 8.57 12.23 9.64
CA VAL A 16 8.30 13.52 8.98
C VAL A 16 8.47 13.35 7.46
N PRO A 17 7.65 14.00 6.61
CA PRO A 17 7.80 13.94 5.17
C PRO A 17 9.20 14.39 4.73
N HIS A 18 9.91 13.53 4.02
CA HIS A 18 11.19 13.89 3.43
C HIS A 18 10.99 14.60 2.07
N LEU A 19 12.06 15.15 1.52
CA LEU A 19 12.00 15.91 0.26
C LEU A 19 11.33 15.15 -0.89
N GLY A 20 11.55 13.83 -0.99
CA GLY A 20 10.90 12.99 -2.02
C GLY A 20 9.37 12.96 -1.92
N ASN A 21 8.83 12.88 -0.70
CA ASN A 21 7.37 12.96 -0.48
C ASN A 21 6.86 14.36 -0.85
N LEU A 22 7.59 15.41 -0.43
CA LEU A 22 7.19 16.79 -0.65
C LEU A 22 7.16 17.16 -2.13
N ILE A 23 8.20 16.82 -2.90
CA ILE A 23 8.27 17.09 -4.36
C ILE A 23 7.10 16.44 -5.09
N GLN A 24 6.74 15.21 -4.74
CA GLN A 24 5.63 14.49 -5.32
C GLN A 24 4.29 15.20 -5.07
N VAL A 25 4.03 15.57 -3.81
CA VAL A 25 2.79 16.26 -3.40
C VAL A 25 2.71 17.66 -4.02
N LEU A 26 3.82 18.42 -4.03
CA LEU A 26 3.91 19.73 -4.70
C LEU A 26 3.65 19.62 -6.20
N SER A 27 4.21 18.63 -6.87
CA SER A 27 4.00 18.42 -8.31
C SER A 27 2.53 18.17 -8.62
N ALA A 28 1.86 17.37 -7.80
CA ALA A 28 0.41 17.11 -7.93
C ALA A 28 -0.41 18.37 -7.67
N ASP A 29 -0.06 19.18 -6.67
CA ASP A 29 -0.73 20.44 -6.35
C ASP A 29 -0.61 21.46 -7.50
N VAL A 30 0.59 21.65 -8.03
CA VAL A 30 0.81 22.53 -9.19
C VAL A 30 -0.05 22.10 -10.39
N PHE A 31 -0.11 20.80 -10.66
CA PHE A 31 -0.96 20.26 -11.72
C PHE A 31 -2.44 20.48 -11.45
N ALA A 32 -2.92 20.21 -10.24
CA ALA A 32 -4.31 20.40 -9.85
C ALA A 32 -4.72 21.88 -9.98
N ARG A 33 -3.88 22.80 -9.54
CA ARG A 33 -4.08 24.26 -9.71
C ARG A 33 -4.14 24.65 -11.18
N ALA A 34 -3.23 24.13 -12.00
CA ALA A 34 -3.24 24.39 -13.44
C ALA A 34 -4.53 23.88 -14.11
N CYS A 35 -5.05 22.73 -13.69
CA CYS A 35 -6.33 22.20 -14.15
C CYS A 35 -7.48 23.15 -13.78
N ARG A 36 -7.56 23.59 -12.52
CA ARG A 36 -8.60 24.52 -12.04
C ARG A 36 -8.55 25.85 -12.77
N LEU A 37 -7.35 26.42 -12.98
CA LEU A 37 -7.16 27.66 -13.74
C LEU A 37 -7.63 27.54 -15.21
N ARG A 38 -7.57 26.34 -15.78
CA ARG A 38 -8.10 26.05 -17.12
C ARG A 38 -9.59 25.73 -17.14
N GLY A 39 -10.27 25.81 -16.00
CA GLY A 39 -11.71 25.58 -15.88
C GLY A 39 -12.12 24.09 -15.80
N TYR A 40 -11.16 23.18 -15.57
CA TYR A 40 -11.52 21.78 -15.33
C TYR A 40 -12.09 21.63 -13.92
N ASP A 41 -13.20 20.86 -13.80
CA ASP A 41 -13.64 20.34 -12.52
C ASP A 41 -12.59 19.36 -12.01
N THR A 42 -11.96 19.67 -10.87
CA THR A 42 -10.75 18.99 -10.40
C THR A 42 -10.87 18.60 -8.94
N LEU A 43 -10.72 17.31 -8.66
CA LEU A 43 -10.66 16.75 -7.31
C LEU A 43 -9.23 16.28 -7.04
N TYR A 44 -8.57 16.88 -6.05
CA TYR A 44 -7.23 16.49 -5.61
C TYR A 44 -7.29 15.86 -4.22
N VAL A 45 -7.02 14.56 -4.14
CA VAL A 45 -7.01 13.80 -2.88
C VAL A 45 -5.63 13.21 -2.58
N CYS A 46 -5.26 13.27 -1.31
CA CYS A 46 -4.09 12.63 -0.73
C CYS A 46 -4.41 12.26 0.72
N GLY A 47 -3.49 11.63 1.40
CA GLY A 47 -3.63 11.30 2.82
C GLY A 47 -2.42 10.59 3.35
N THR A 48 -2.53 10.05 4.55
CA THR A 48 -1.48 9.26 5.19
C THR A 48 -1.72 7.76 5.05
N ASP A 49 -0.66 7.02 4.72
CA ASP A 49 -0.64 5.56 4.78
C ASP A 49 -0.25 5.13 6.20
N GLU A 50 -1.21 4.52 6.91
CA GLU A 50 -1.13 4.36 8.36
C GLU A 50 -0.97 2.92 8.82
N TYR A 51 -1.16 1.94 7.94
CA TYR A 51 -1.10 0.53 8.30
C TYR A 51 0.28 -0.10 8.03
N GLY A 52 0.44 -1.34 8.48
CA GLY A 52 1.60 -2.16 8.20
C GLY A 52 2.69 -2.19 9.26
N THR A 53 3.69 -3.03 9.01
CA THR A 53 4.76 -3.37 9.95
C THR A 53 5.58 -2.15 10.40
N ALA A 54 5.83 -1.20 9.49
CA ALA A 54 6.64 -0.02 9.80
C ALA A 54 5.99 0.85 10.90
N THR A 55 4.67 1.01 10.85
CA THR A 55 3.90 1.75 11.85
C THR A 55 3.86 1.02 13.19
N GLU A 56 3.58 -0.31 13.19
CA GLU A 56 3.61 -1.11 14.42
C GLU A 56 4.97 -1.06 15.11
N THR A 57 6.06 -1.24 14.32
CA THR A 57 7.42 -1.23 14.84
C THR A 57 7.74 0.12 15.49
N LYS A 58 7.42 1.21 14.80
CA LYS A 58 7.69 2.56 15.29
C LYS A 58 6.87 2.88 16.54
N ALA A 59 5.61 2.49 16.58
CA ALA A 59 4.76 2.65 17.75
C ALA A 59 5.31 1.87 18.96
N GLN A 60 5.77 0.64 18.75
CA GLN A 60 6.39 -0.17 19.79
C GLN A 60 7.70 0.45 20.31
N GLU A 61 8.56 0.98 19.43
CA GLU A 61 9.79 1.69 19.81
C GLU A 61 9.52 2.92 20.67
N GLU A 62 8.44 3.64 20.40
CA GLU A 62 8.04 4.84 21.13
C GLU A 62 7.15 4.55 22.36
N GLY A 63 6.73 3.30 22.56
CA GLY A 63 5.87 2.91 23.69
C GLY A 63 4.44 3.46 23.61
N VAL A 64 3.93 3.73 22.40
CA VAL A 64 2.60 4.27 22.13
C VAL A 64 1.77 3.28 21.31
N SER A 65 0.45 3.49 21.22
CA SER A 65 -0.39 2.72 20.30
C SER A 65 -0.16 3.15 18.85
N PRO A 66 -0.31 2.24 17.87
CA PRO A 66 -0.26 2.61 16.45
C PRO A 66 -1.23 3.74 16.09
N ALA A 67 -2.44 3.73 16.64
CA ALA A 67 -3.44 4.78 16.39
C ALA A 67 -2.98 6.15 16.86
N GLU A 68 -2.34 6.23 18.05
CA GLU A 68 -1.78 7.46 18.60
C GLU A 68 -0.60 7.97 17.77
N LEU A 69 0.33 7.06 17.37
CA LEU A 69 1.42 7.39 16.46
C LEU A 69 0.90 7.99 15.15
N CYS A 70 -0.06 7.30 14.52
CA CYS A 70 -0.69 7.74 13.27
C CYS A 70 -1.38 9.09 13.42
N GLY A 71 -2.13 9.30 14.50
CA GLY A 71 -2.78 10.59 14.78
C GLY A 71 -1.79 11.74 14.82
N ARG A 72 -0.71 11.56 15.59
CA ARG A 72 0.34 12.58 15.73
C ARG A 72 1.05 12.90 14.41
N PHE A 73 1.48 11.89 13.68
CA PHE A 73 2.18 12.12 12.41
C PHE A 73 1.25 12.62 11.30
N HIS A 74 -0.02 12.21 11.30
CA HIS A 74 -1.00 12.77 10.36
C HIS A 74 -1.11 14.29 10.51
N GLU A 75 -1.23 14.79 11.74
CA GLU A 75 -1.28 16.23 11.99
C GLU A 75 0.02 16.94 11.58
N ILE A 76 1.19 16.37 11.88
CA ILE A 76 2.48 16.90 11.43
C ILE A 76 2.54 17.01 9.91
N HIS A 77 2.11 15.96 9.18
CA HIS A 77 2.05 15.99 7.73
C HIS A 77 1.10 17.07 7.22
N ALA A 78 -0.11 17.15 7.81
CA ALA A 78 -1.11 18.14 7.45
C ALA A 78 -0.60 19.57 7.67
N GLU A 79 0.09 19.83 8.79
CA GLU A 79 0.69 21.14 9.09
C GLU A 79 1.79 21.50 8.09
N ILE A 80 2.69 20.59 7.77
CA ILE A 80 3.76 20.79 6.79
C ILE A 80 3.16 21.11 5.41
N TYR A 81 2.18 20.35 4.95
CA TYR A 81 1.54 20.59 3.66
C TYR A 81 0.75 21.90 3.65
N ARG A 82 0.12 22.28 4.76
CA ARG A 82 -0.52 23.60 4.91
C ARG A 82 0.51 24.72 4.85
N TRP A 83 1.68 24.56 5.47
CA TRP A 83 2.77 25.54 5.39
C TRP A 83 3.27 25.74 3.95
N PHE A 84 3.31 24.67 3.13
CA PHE A 84 3.60 24.77 1.70
C PHE A 84 2.40 25.21 0.85
N ASN A 85 1.28 25.59 1.50
CA ASN A 85 0.04 26.01 0.81
C ASN A 85 -0.49 24.97 -0.20
N ILE A 86 -0.36 23.68 0.09
CA ILE A 86 -0.93 22.61 -0.74
C ILE A 86 -2.46 22.64 -0.64
N ALA A 87 -3.14 22.68 -1.78
CA ALA A 87 -4.60 22.82 -1.87
C ALA A 87 -5.28 21.48 -2.19
N PHE A 88 -5.20 20.53 -1.27
CA PHE A 88 -6.03 19.31 -1.34
C PHE A 88 -7.51 19.66 -1.22
N ASP A 89 -8.39 18.96 -1.95
CA ASP A 89 -9.81 18.92 -1.63
C ASP A 89 -10.06 18.02 -0.41
N LYS A 90 -9.21 17.00 -0.23
CA LYS A 90 -9.17 16.19 0.98
C LYS A 90 -7.77 15.64 1.25
N PHE A 91 -7.25 15.89 2.46
CA PHE A 91 -6.12 15.16 3.03
C PHE A 91 -6.67 14.19 4.08
N GLY A 92 -6.71 12.90 3.75
CA GLY A 92 -7.38 11.86 4.53
C GLY A 92 -6.43 10.87 5.19
N ARG A 93 -6.97 9.72 5.59
CA ARG A 93 -6.26 8.66 6.33
C ARG A 93 -6.68 7.29 5.84
N THR A 94 -5.74 6.35 5.73
CA THR A 94 -6.11 4.94 5.45
C THR A 94 -6.69 4.22 6.66
N SER A 95 -6.42 4.66 7.89
CA SER A 95 -7.02 4.08 9.11
C SER A 95 -8.44 4.62 9.41
N SER A 96 -9.28 4.68 8.38
CA SER A 96 -10.65 5.19 8.50
C SER A 96 -11.69 4.07 8.36
N PRO A 97 -12.90 4.21 8.95
CA PRO A 97 -13.98 3.23 8.74
C PRO A 97 -14.37 3.09 7.26
N VAL A 98 -14.35 4.18 6.49
CA VAL A 98 -14.66 4.17 5.05
C VAL A 98 -13.63 3.36 4.27
N GLN A 99 -12.35 3.44 4.63
CA GLN A 99 -11.31 2.61 4.05
C GLN A 99 -11.58 1.13 4.32
N THR A 100 -11.89 0.77 5.56
CA THR A 100 -12.20 -0.61 5.94
C THR A 100 -13.37 -1.15 5.12
N GLU A 101 -14.45 -0.39 4.99
CA GLU A 101 -15.64 -0.77 4.22
C GLU A 101 -15.32 -1.04 2.75
N ILE A 102 -14.60 -0.13 2.09
CA ILE A 102 -14.29 -0.24 0.66
C ILE A 102 -13.29 -1.37 0.39
N VAL A 103 -12.24 -1.50 1.20
CA VAL A 103 -11.26 -2.60 1.06
C VAL A 103 -11.92 -3.96 1.22
N GLN A 104 -12.75 -4.11 2.24
CA GLN A 104 -13.47 -5.36 2.47
C GLN A 104 -14.51 -5.66 1.37
N ALA A 105 -15.13 -4.64 0.78
CA ALA A 105 -16.05 -4.82 -0.36
C ALA A 105 -15.30 -5.33 -1.59
N LEU A 106 -14.21 -4.67 -1.99
CA LEU A 106 -13.37 -5.10 -3.12
C LEU A 106 -12.80 -6.51 -2.91
N PHE A 107 -12.40 -6.83 -1.68
CA PHE A 107 -11.95 -8.18 -1.35
C PHE A 107 -13.05 -9.23 -1.55
N ARG A 108 -14.28 -8.96 -1.08
CA ARG A 108 -15.41 -9.90 -1.26
C ARG A 108 -15.73 -10.12 -2.72
N ASP A 109 -15.63 -9.09 -3.55
CA ASP A 109 -15.85 -9.21 -4.99
C ASP A 109 -14.79 -10.10 -5.66
N LEU A 110 -13.51 -9.89 -5.33
CA LEU A 110 -12.41 -10.73 -5.79
C LEU A 110 -12.55 -12.19 -5.34
N ASP A 111 -12.91 -12.41 -4.07
CA ASP A 111 -13.12 -13.77 -3.50
C ASP A 111 -14.31 -14.48 -4.16
N ALA A 112 -15.43 -13.77 -4.36
CA ALA A 112 -16.62 -14.31 -5.04
C ALA A 112 -16.35 -14.69 -6.52
N LYS A 113 -15.43 -13.98 -7.18
CA LYS A 113 -15.00 -14.28 -8.55
C LYS A 113 -13.90 -15.36 -8.64
N GLY A 114 -13.50 -15.95 -7.51
CA GLY A 114 -12.47 -17.00 -7.46
C GLY A 114 -11.04 -16.49 -7.73
N LEU A 115 -10.81 -15.18 -7.59
CA LEU A 115 -9.49 -14.55 -7.81
C LEU A 115 -8.64 -14.50 -6.52
N ILE A 116 -9.12 -15.10 -5.44
CA ILE A 116 -8.39 -15.23 -4.17
C ILE A 116 -8.12 -16.70 -3.89
N SER A 117 -6.87 -17.03 -3.63
CA SER A 117 -6.44 -18.38 -3.24
C SER A 117 -5.87 -18.39 -1.81
N GLU A 118 -5.92 -19.56 -1.18
CA GLU A 118 -5.33 -19.79 0.14
C GLU A 118 -4.02 -20.56 -0.01
N GLN A 119 -2.97 -20.09 0.67
CA GLN A 119 -1.71 -20.82 0.73
C GLN A 119 -1.22 -20.90 2.17
N THR A 120 -0.68 -22.06 2.53
CA THR A 120 0.00 -22.26 3.81
C THR A 120 1.48 -22.09 3.59
N ILE A 121 2.10 -21.22 4.38
CA ILE A 121 3.54 -20.98 4.37
C ILE A 121 4.14 -21.23 5.75
N GLU A 122 5.42 -21.49 5.84
CA GLU A 122 6.14 -21.46 7.10
C GLU A 122 6.64 -20.05 7.36
N GLN A 123 6.41 -19.56 8.57
CA GLN A 123 6.87 -18.26 9.04
C GLN A 123 7.39 -18.37 10.47
N LEU A 124 8.37 -17.55 10.83
CA LEU A 124 8.91 -17.56 12.18
C LEU A 124 7.89 -17.01 13.19
N TYR A 125 7.68 -17.74 14.27
CA TYR A 125 6.80 -17.39 15.37
C TYR A 125 7.59 -17.22 16.65
N CYS A 126 7.35 -16.14 17.37
CA CYS A 126 7.95 -15.88 18.68
C CYS A 126 6.98 -16.31 19.79
N ASP A 127 7.32 -17.35 20.54
CA ASP A 127 6.52 -17.84 21.66
C ASP A 127 6.43 -16.78 22.78
N SER A 128 7.49 -16.00 23.03
CA SER A 128 7.52 -14.97 24.07
C SER A 128 6.66 -13.74 23.75
N CYS A 129 6.53 -13.39 22.47
CA CYS A 129 5.72 -12.26 22.01
C CYS A 129 4.33 -12.72 21.52
N GLU A 130 4.08 -14.03 21.49
CA GLU A 130 2.84 -14.67 21.04
C GLU A 130 2.38 -14.19 19.66
N ARG A 131 3.38 -14.06 18.70
CA ARG A 131 3.08 -13.57 17.35
C ARG A 131 3.98 -14.17 16.29
N PHE A 132 3.49 -14.21 15.05
CA PHE A 132 4.32 -14.36 13.87
C PHE A 132 5.19 -13.12 13.68
N LEU A 133 6.41 -13.33 13.21
CA LEU A 133 7.36 -12.26 12.97
C LEU A 133 7.36 -11.90 11.49
N ALA A 134 6.96 -10.68 11.17
CA ALA A 134 7.23 -10.11 9.86
C ALA A 134 8.75 -9.95 9.68
N ASP A 135 9.20 -9.91 8.44
CA ASP A 135 10.61 -9.97 8.05
C ASP A 135 11.53 -9.05 8.87
N ARG A 136 11.08 -7.83 9.15
CA ARG A 136 11.84 -6.82 9.93
C ARG A 136 11.87 -7.07 11.44
N TYR A 137 11.03 -7.97 11.93
CA TYR A 137 11.06 -8.41 13.33
C TYR A 137 12.01 -9.57 13.59
N VAL A 138 12.74 -10.03 12.55
CA VAL A 138 13.74 -11.08 12.68
C VAL A 138 15.13 -10.52 12.41
N ARG A 139 16.07 -10.85 13.28
CA ARG A 139 17.50 -10.60 13.15
C ARG A 139 18.25 -11.91 13.24
N GLY A 140 19.37 -12.02 12.54
CA GLY A 140 20.21 -13.21 12.60
C GLY A 140 21.42 -13.12 11.71
N THR A 141 22.19 -14.21 11.65
CA THR A 141 23.38 -14.26 10.82
C THR A 141 23.02 -14.55 9.36
N CYS A 142 23.47 -13.69 8.46
CA CYS A 142 23.26 -13.84 7.02
C CYS A 142 23.88 -15.17 6.52
N PRO A 143 23.13 -16.04 5.83
CA PRO A 143 23.66 -17.30 5.31
C PRO A 143 24.69 -17.12 4.18
N HIS A 144 24.70 -15.94 3.52
CA HIS A 144 25.55 -15.67 2.36
C HIS A 144 26.89 -15.04 2.72
N CYS A 145 26.93 -14.11 3.67
CA CYS A 145 28.19 -13.37 3.99
C CYS A 145 28.63 -13.47 5.45
N GLY A 146 27.83 -14.09 6.32
CA GLY A 146 28.16 -14.24 7.73
C GLY A 146 27.95 -13.00 8.60
N TYR A 147 27.35 -11.93 8.06
CA TYR A 147 27.01 -10.73 8.85
C TYR A 147 26.02 -11.11 9.97
N ALA A 148 26.38 -10.82 11.23
CA ALA A 148 25.72 -11.36 12.41
C ALA A 148 24.39 -10.68 12.78
N ASP A 149 24.06 -9.52 12.19
CA ASP A 149 22.85 -8.72 12.52
C ASP A 149 22.03 -8.40 11.26
N ALA A 150 21.91 -9.36 10.34
CA ALA A 150 21.12 -9.19 9.14
C ALA A 150 19.61 -9.21 9.44
N ARG A 151 18.87 -8.36 8.73
CA ARG A 151 17.39 -8.38 8.75
C ARG A 151 16.85 -9.53 7.91
N GLY A 152 15.62 -9.96 8.23
CA GLY A 152 15.00 -11.06 7.54
C GLY A 152 14.58 -10.79 6.09
N ASP A 153 14.54 -9.52 5.66
CA ASP A 153 14.17 -9.12 4.28
C ASP A 153 15.37 -8.93 3.36
N GLN A 154 16.47 -8.37 3.89
CA GLN A 154 17.66 -8.07 3.12
C GLN A 154 18.87 -7.91 4.05
N CYS A 155 20.00 -8.46 3.66
CA CYS A 155 21.26 -8.26 4.38
C CYS A 155 21.84 -6.88 4.08
N GLU A 156 22.04 -6.07 5.10
CA GLU A 156 22.62 -4.72 4.98
C GLU A 156 24.09 -4.73 4.54
N ALA A 157 24.82 -5.81 4.81
CA ALA A 157 26.23 -5.91 4.47
C ALA A 157 26.48 -6.35 3.02
N CYS A 158 25.74 -7.35 2.50
CA CYS A 158 25.94 -7.86 1.14
C CYS A 158 24.83 -7.52 0.16
N GLY A 159 23.76 -6.88 0.61
CA GLY A 159 22.62 -6.44 -0.22
C GLY A 159 21.72 -7.55 -0.76
N LYS A 160 21.99 -8.83 -0.42
CA LYS A 160 21.15 -9.95 -0.89
C LYS A 160 19.81 -9.98 -0.17
N LEU A 161 18.76 -10.27 -0.93
CA LEU A 161 17.45 -10.58 -0.37
C LEU A 161 17.52 -11.87 0.44
N LEU A 162 16.82 -11.92 1.55
CA LEU A 162 16.76 -13.03 2.48
C LEU A 162 15.31 -13.45 2.72
N ASP A 163 15.13 -14.72 3.05
CA ASP A 163 13.93 -15.19 3.74
C ASP A 163 14.28 -15.27 5.26
N PRO A 164 13.42 -14.80 6.17
CA PRO A 164 13.66 -14.86 7.61
C PRO A 164 13.97 -16.27 8.11
N THR A 165 13.41 -17.29 7.46
CA THR A 165 13.61 -18.71 7.81
C THR A 165 14.99 -19.24 7.44
N GLU A 166 15.72 -18.55 6.56
CA GLU A 166 17.09 -18.90 6.12
C GLU A 166 18.18 -18.31 7.03
N LEU A 167 17.82 -17.34 7.87
CA LEU A 167 18.77 -16.73 8.80
C LEU A 167 19.31 -17.79 9.79
N LYS A 168 20.61 -17.79 10.02
CA LYS A 168 21.21 -18.60 11.08
C LYS A 168 21.03 -17.90 12.41
N GLU A 169 20.73 -18.67 13.45
CA GLU A 169 20.50 -18.17 14.82
C GLU A 169 19.50 -17.00 14.86
N PRO A 170 18.28 -17.17 14.27
CA PRO A 170 17.32 -16.09 14.21
C PRO A 170 16.86 -15.66 15.60
N LYS A 171 16.70 -14.36 15.79
CA LYS A 171 16.22 -13.74 17.04
C LYS A 171 15.06 -12.80 16.76
N CYS A 172 14.08 -12.79 17.65
CA CYS A 172 13.05 -11.77 17.65
C CYS A 172 13.66 -10.41 18.00
N SER A 173 13.49 -9.40 17.15
CA SER A 173 14.03 -8.06 17.39
C SER A 173 13.45 -7.40 18.65
N SER A 174 12.25 -7.79 19.09
CA SER A 174 11.56 -7.20 20.23
C SER A 174 11.99 -7.78 21.58
N CYS A 175 12.16 -9.11 21.67
CA CYS A 175 12.44 -9.78 22.97
C CYS A 175 13.71 -10.62 22.98
N GLN A 176 14.43 -10.70 21.86
CA GLN A 176 15.67 -11.48 21.66
C GLN A 176 15.50 -13.01 21.81
N ALA A 177 14.30 -13.51 22.02
CA ALA A 177 14.02 -14.95 22.04
C ALA A 177 14.23 -15.56 20.64
N THR A 178 14.62 -16.83 20.60
CA THR A 178 14.74 -17.59 19.35
C THR A 178 13.36 -17.99 18.85
N PRO A 179 12.92 -17.50 17.67
CA PRO A 179 11.64 -17.86 17.10
C PRO A 179 11.70 -19.26 16.48
N LYS A 180 10.53 -19.88 16.30
CA LYS A 180 10.38 -21.20 15.69
C LYS A 180 9.55 -21.12 14.41
N PRO A 181 9.85 -21.92 13.37
CA PRO A 181 8.96 -22.03 12.22
C PRO A 181 7.59 -22.56 12.64
N ARG A 182 6.53 -21.92 12.17
CA ARG A 182 5.13 -22.40 12.29
C ARG A 182 4.41 -22.16 10.97
N ALA A 183 3.54 -23.09 10.64
CA ALA A 183 2.64 -22.94 9.48
C ALA A 183 1.61 -21.84 9.75
N THR A 184 1.43 -20.96 8.77
CA THR A 184 0.38 -19.95 8.77
C THR A 184 -0.28 -19.88 7.41
N LYS A 185 -1.59 -19.60 7.37
CA LYS A 185 -2.36 -19.47 6.14
C LYS A 185 -2.45 -18.00 5.73
N HIS A 186 -2.25 -17.72 4.45
CA HIS A 186 -2.43 -16.40 3.87
C HIS A 186 -3.30 -16.45 2.62
N LEU A 187 -3.95 -15.32 2.33
CA LEU A 187 -4.70 -15.10 1.12
C LEU A 187 -3.82 -14.45 0.06
N TYR A 188 -4.01 -14.88 -1.18
CA TYR A 188 -3.25 -14.42 -2.34
C TYR A 188 -4.21 -13.99 -3.45
N ILE A 189 -3.96 -12.81 -4.02
CA ILE A 189 -4.63 -12.41 -5.26
C ILE A 189 -3.97 -13.13 -6.44
N ASP A 190 -4.80 -13.70 -7.33
CA ASP A 190 -4.35 -14.42 -8.53
C ASP A 190 -4.07 -13.45 -9.68
N LEU A 191 -2.91 -12.78 -9.63
CA LEU A 191 -2.48 -11.90 -10.71
C LEU A 191 -2.32 -12.61 -12.07
N PRO A 192 -1.86 -13.88 -12.16
CA PRO A 192 -1.86 -14.64 -13.40
C PRO A 192 -3.23 -14.72 -14.08
N ALA A 193 -4.30 -14.95 -13.35
CA ALA A 193 -5.66 -15.01 -13.88
C ALA A 193 -6.13 -13.65 -14.42
N ILE A 194 -5.72 -12.56 -13.79
CA ILE A 194 -6.09 -11.17 -14.15
C ILE A 194 -5.18 -10.64 -15.29
N ARG A 195 -4.04 -11.25 -15.52
CA ARG A 195 -3.02 -10.77 -16.47
C ARG A 195 -3.57 -10.38 -17.85
N PRO A 196 -4.44 -11.14 -18.53
CA PRO A 196 -4.92 -10.78 -19.87
C PRO A 196 -5.67 -9.42 -19.87
N GLN A 197 -6.47 -9.18 -18.84
CA GLN A 197 -7.20 -7.92 -18.68
C GLN A 197 -6.25 -6.75 -18.38
N LEU A 198 -5.26 -6.97 -17.52
CA LEU A 198 -4.24 -5.98 -17.20
C LEU A 198 -3.41 -5.60 -18.43
N GLU A 199 -2.96 -6.56 -19.23
CA GLU A 199 -2.20 -6.31 -20.48
C GLU A 199 -3.03 -5.51 -21.49
N SER A 200 -4.31 -5.84 -21.63
CA SER A 200 -5.22 -5.12 -22.54
C SER A 200 -5.42 -3.69 -22.08
N TRP A 201 -5.73 -3.49 -20.80
CA TRP A 201 -5.88 -2.17 -20.21
C TRP A 201 -4.60 -1.33 -20.30
N MET A 202 -3.45 -1.91 -19.96
CA MET A 202 -2.16 -1.19 -20.00
C MET A 202 -1.81 -0.68 -21.40
N LYS A 203 -2.05 -1.47 -22.46
CA LYS A 203 -1.77 -1.06 -23.85
C LYS A 203 -2.50 0.23 -24.21
N GLU A 204 -3.72 0.37 -23.74
CA GLU A 204 -4.54 1.56 -23.99
C GLU A 204 -4.20 2.70 -23.02
N ALA A 205 -4.18 2.42 -21.73
CA ALA A 205 -3.99 3.39 -20.68
C ALA A 205 -2.61 4.07 -20.73
N SER A 206 -1.54 3.32 -21.05
CA SER A 206 -0.19 3.89 -21.14
C SER A 206 -0.03 4.90 -22.27
N VAL A 207 -0.71 4.69 -23.40
CA VAL A 207 -0.67 5.59 -24.57
C VAL A 207 -1.59 6.78 -24.32
N LYS A 208 -2.85 6.56 -23.98
CA LYS A 208 -3.84 7.63 -23.73
C LYS A 208 -3.48 8.47 -22.51
N GLY A 209 -2.88 7.86 -21.48
CA GLY A 209 -2.48 8.53 -20.25
C GLY A 209 -1.09 9.17 -20.29
N PHE A 210 -0.38 9.07 -21.40
CA PHE A 210 0.98 9.62 -21.55
C PHE A 210 1.91 9.20 -20.40
N TRP A 211 1.92 7.91 -20.09
CA TRP A 211 2.74 7.40 -18.98
C TRP A 211 4.22 7.67 -19.21
N ALA A 212 4.94 7.94 -18.15
CA ALA A 212 6.39 8.09 -18.20
C ALA A 212 7.06 6.78 -18.67
N ASN A 213 8.12 6.89 -19.48
CA ASN A 213 8.80 5.73 -20.06
C ASN A 213 9.27 4.72 -19.02
N ASN A 214 9.76 5.16 -17.87
CA ASN A 214 10.16 4.27 -16.77
C ASN A 214 8.98 3.49 -16.20
N ALA A 215 7.79 4.09 -16.10
CA ALA A 215 6.58 3.40 -15.66
C ALA A 215 6.18 2.30 -16.65
N ILE A 216 6.20 2.62 -17.95
CA ILE A 216 5.91 1.63 -19.01
C ILE A 216 6.91 0.48 -18.96
N GLN A 217 8.21 0.76 -18.93
CA GLN A 217 9.27 -0.25 -18.92
C GLN A 217 9.19 -1.15 -17.68
N MET A 218 8.98 -0.59 -16.51
CA MET A 218 8.88 -1.37 -15.27
C MET A 218 7.64 -2.27 -15.27
N THR A 219 6.50 -1.75 -15.71
CA THR A 219 5.26 -2.55 -15.82
C THR A 219 5.41 -3.68 -16.82
N GLN A 220 6.00 -3.40 -17.99
CA GLN A 220 6.29 -4.42 -19.01
C GLN A 220 7.26 -5.49 -18.50
N ALA A 221 8.27 -5.10 -17.71
CA ALA A 221 9.18 -6.06 -17.09
C ALA A 221 8.45 -7.01 -16.14
N TRP A 222 7.60 -6.49 -15.27
CA TRP A 222 6.79 -7.31 -14.35
C TRP A 222 5.88 -8.31 -15.11
N ILE A 223 5.22 -7.86 -16.17
CA ILE A 223 4.35 -8.70 -17.00
C ILE A 223 5.17 -9.77 -17.74
N ARG A 224 6.30 -9.39 -18.36
CA ARG A 224 7.19 -10.29 -19.10
C ARG A 224 7.81 -11.36 -18.21
N ASP A 225 8.28 -10.97 -17.03
CA ASP A 225 8.96 -11.88 -16.08
C ASP A 225 7.97 -12.85 -15.42
N GLY A 226 6.68 -12.66 -15.68
CA GLY A 226 5.57 -13.52 -15.23
C GLY A 226 4.99 -13.06 -13.88
N LEU A 227 3.72 -12.69 -13.92
CA LEU A 227 2.99 -12.37 -12.69
C LEU A 227 2.78 -13.63 -11.87
N LYS A 228 2.98 -13.53 -10.55
CA LYS A 228 2.75 -14.61 -9.59
C LYS A 228 1.64 -14.20 -8.61
N PRO A 229 0.93 -15.16 -8.02
CA PRO A 229 0.01 -14.85 -6.91
C PRO A 229 0.72 -14.03 -5.83
N ARG A 230 0.05 -12.99 -5.33
CA ARG A 230 0.62 -12.07 -4.32
C ARG A 230 -0.15 -12.15 -3.02
N ALA A 231 0.56 -12.35 -1.92
CA ALA A 231 -0.04 -12.35 -0.60
C ALA A 231 -0.66 -10.99 -0.29
N ILE A 232 -1.93 -10.99 0.12
CA ILE A 232 -2.71 -9.81 0.48
C ILE A 232 -3.06 -9.77 1.97
N THR A 233 -2.56 -10.69 2.79
CA THR A 233 -2.79 -10.72 4.23
C THR A 233 -1.47 -10.81 5.01
N ARG A 234 -1.52 -10.40 6.27
CA ARG A 234 -0.39 -10.46 7.20
C ARG A 234 -0.85 -10.84 8.62
N ASP A 235 0.04 -11.46 9.36
CA ASP A 235 -0.09 -11.73 10.80
C ASP A 235 0.36 -10.49 11.60
N LEU A 236 -0.42 -9.42 11.53
CA LEU A 236 -0.24 -8.16 12.24
C LEU A 236 -1.50 -7.82 13.02
N LYS A 237 -1.39 -6.91 13.99
CA LYS A 237 -2.53 -6.43 14.78
C LYS A 237 -3.09 -5.13 14.24
N TRP A 238 -2.24 -4.29 13.65
CA TRP A 238 -2.59 -2.99 13.10
C TRP A 238 -2.79 -3.06 11.59
N GLY A 239 -4.05 -3.07 11.17
CA GLY A 239 -4.46 -3.19 9.77
C GLY A 239 -5.97 -3.40 9.66
N ILE A 240 -6.46 -3.52 8.44
CA ILE A 240 -7.87 -3.80 8.15
C ILE A 240 -8.13 -5.30 8.36
N PRO A 241 -9.08 -5.69 9.22
CA PRO A 241 -9.40 -7.11 9.46
C PRO A 241 -9.89 -7.80 8.19
N VAL A 242 -9.45 -9.04 7.99
CA VAL A 242 -9.87 -9.89 6.86
C VAL A 242 -11.27 -10.45 7.12
N PRO A 243 -12.28 -10.15 6.28
CA PRO A 243 -13.66 -10.59 6.50
C PRO A 243 -13.91 -11.99 5.90
N LYS A 244 -13.06 -12.98 6.25
CA LYS A 244 -13.15 -14.36 5.76
C LYS A 244 -13.00 -15.35 6.93
N PRO A 245 -13.93 -16.34 7.09
CA PRO A 245 -13.81 -17.37 8.11
C PRO A 245 -12.48 -18.13 8.02
N GLY A 246 -11.83 -18.35 9.16
CA GLY A 246 -10.51 -18.99 9.27
C GLY A 246 -9.32 -18.03 9.12
N PHE A 247 -9.59 -16.72 8.97
CA PHE A 247 -8.58 -15.66 8.91
C PHE A 247 -8.76 -14.62 10.03
N GLU A 248 -9.43 -14.99 11.09
CA GLU A 248 -9.59 -14.17 12.28
C GLU A 248 -8.21 -13.83 12.88
N GLY A 249 -8.01 -12.58 13.23
CA GLY A 249 -6.73 -12.10 13.76
C GLY A 249 -5.68 -11.76 12.67
N LYS A 250 -6.02 -11.91 11.39
CA LYS A 250 -5.21 -11.43 10.28
C LYS A 250 -5.75 -10.12 9.73
N VAL A 251 -4.84 -9.33 9.16
CA VAL A 251 -5.15 -8.06 8.51
C VAL A 251 -4.72 -8.07 7.05
N PHE A 252 -5.29 -7.18 6.24
CA PHE A 252 -4.80 -6.98 4.90
C PHE A 252 -3.37 -6.41 4.92
N TYR A 253 -2.61 -6.77 3.90
CA TYR A 253 -1.27 -6.25 3.67
C TYR A 253 -1.36 -4.82 3.12
N VAL A 254 -0.61 -3.91 3.71
CA VAL A 254 -0.66 -2.47 3.39
C VAL A 254 -0.55 -2.17 1.89
N TRP A 255 0.15 -2.97 1.13
CA TRP A 255 0.28 -2.76 -0.31
C TRP A 255 -0.93 -3.21 -1.14
N PHE A 256 -1.86 -3.93 -0.51
CA PHE A 256 -3.18 -4.19 -1.07
C PHE A 256 -4.16 -3.07 -0.74
N ASP A 257 -4.21 -2.63 0.51
CA ASP A 257 -5.20 -1.65 0.96
C ASP A 257 -4.78 -0.18 0.74
N ALA A 258 -3.49 0.16 0.77
CA ALA A 258 -3.04 1.54 0.65
C ALA A 258 -3.46 2.23 -0.68
N PRO A 259 -3.33 1.61 -1.86
CA PRO A 259 -3.81 2.23 -3.10
C PRO A 259 -5.33 2.42 -3.15
N ILE A 260 -6.10 1.58 -2.45
CA ILE A 260 -7.55 1.74 -2.29
C ILE A 260 -7.86 3.01 -1.47
N GLY A 261 -6.89 3.50 -0.70
CA GLY A 261 -6.96 4.75 0.06
C GLY A 261 -7.37 5.96 -0.77
N TYR A 262 -6.97 6.03 -2.03
CA TYR A 262 -7.41 7.11 -2.91
C TYR A 262 -8.93 7.13 -3.10
N ILE A 263 -9.54 5.95 -3.22
CA ILE A 263 -10.99 5.80 -3.37
C ILE A 263 -11.68 6.20 -2.07
N SER A 264 -11.22 5.69 -0.93
CA SER A 264 -11.84 5.96 0.37
C SER A 264 -11.72 7.43 0.80
N ILE A 265 -10.60 8.07 0.46
CA ILE A 265 -10.39 9.50 0.75
C ILE A 265 -11.31 10.34 -0.13
N ALA A 266 -11.49 9.99 -1.43
CA ALA A 266 -12.48 10.62 -2.29
C ALA A 266 -13.90 10.39 -1.78
N ALA A 267 -14.20 9.20 -1.26
CA ALA A 267 -15.51 8.90 -0.66
C ALA A 267 -15.77 9.72 0.60
N ALA A 268 -14.76 9.89 1.46
CA ALA A 268 -14.84 10.76 2.62
C ALA A 268 -15.07 12.23 2.22
N ALA A 269 -14.35 12.72 1.20
CA ALA A 269 -14.57 14.06 0.63
C ALA A 269 -15.99 14.22 0.11
N GLY A 270 -16.50 13.25 -0.64
CA GLY A 270 -17.87 13.27 -1.18
C GLY A 270 -18.93 13.34 -0.08
N LYS A 271 -18.76 12.58 0.99
CA LYS A 271 -19.65 12.62 2.16
C LYS A 271 -19.64 13.99 2.86
N GLU A 272 -18.48 14.61 2.99
CA GLU A 272 -18.33 15.90 3.68
C GLU A 272 -18.81 17.09 2.82
N GLN A 273 -18.57 17.03 1.51
CA GLN A 273 -18.79 18.14 0.59
C GLN A 273 -20.09 17.98 -0.24
N GLY A 274 -20.78 16.85 -0.11
CA GLY A 274 -22.10 16.62 -0.73
C GLY A 274 -22.03 16.25 -2.21
N PHE A 275 -21.00 15.55 -2.67
CA PHE A 275 -20.90 15.04 -4.04
C PHE A 275 -20.83 13.50 -4.09
N ASP A 276 -21.28 12.91 -5.20
CA ASP A 276 -21.14 11.48 -5.44
C ASP A 276 -19.71 11.14 -5.87
N TRP A 277 -18.95 10.53 -4.96
CA TRP A 277 -17.57 10.12 -5.20
C TRP A 277 -17.44 9.02 -6.27
N ARG A 278 -18.48 8.18 -6.46
CA ARG A 278 -18.47 7.12 -7.47
C ARG A 278 -18.41 7.71 -8.87
N SER A 279 -19.01 8.85 -9.09
CA SER A 279 -18.94 9.58 -10.37
C SER A 279 -17.51 10.03 -10.72
N TRP A 280 -16.56 10.01 -9.76
CA TRP A 280 -15.14 10.31 -9.99
C TRP A 280 -14.31 9.06 -10.29
N TRP A 281 -14.76 7.88 -9.84
CA TRP A 281 -13.99 6.63 -9.97
C TRP A 281 -14.60 5.65 -10.99
N GLN A 282 -15.90 5.78 -11.29
CA GLN A 282 -16.65 4.83 -12.13
C GLN A 282 -17.17 5.46 -13.42
N ASP A 283 -16.65 6.63 -13.81
CA ASP A 283 -17.04 7.33 -15.04
C ASP A 283 -15.81 7.61 -15.93
N PRO A 284 -15.25 6.57 -16.59
CA PRO A 284 -14.02 6.67 -17.36
C PRO A 284 -14.15 7.55 -18.61
N ASP A 285 -15.35 7.79 -19.08
CA ASP A 285 -15.61 8.65 -20.24
C ASP A 285 -15.46 10.14 -19.92
N ASN A 286 -15.76 10.52 -18.68
CA ASN A 286 -15.78 11.91 -18.24
C ASN A 286 -14.69 12.27 -17.22
N VAL A 287 -13.99 11.31 -16.66
CA VAL A 287 -12.93 11.54 -15.66
C VAL A 287 -11.59 11.03 -16.17
N GLU A 288 -10.56 11.85 -16.04
CA GLU A 288 -9.16 11.44 -16.26
C GLU A 288 -8.44 11.40 -14.90
N LEU A 289 -7.84 10.25 -14.58
CA LEU A 289 -7.06 10.05 -13.36
C LEU A 289 -5.58 10.37 -13.59
N TYR A 290 -5.05 11.26 -12.79
CA TYR A 290 -3.63 11.62 -12.77
C TYR A 290 -3.01 11.25 -11.42
N GLN A 291 -2.08 10.29 -11.43
CA GLN A 291 -1.43 9.80 -10.22
C GLN A 291 0.04 10.23 -10.17
N PHE A 292 0.41 11.01 -9.17
CA PHE A 292 1.78 11.43 -8.90
C PHE A 292 2.42 10.49 -7.90
N ILE A 293 3.42 9.73 -8.35
CA ILE A 293 3.99 8.63 -7.56
C ILE A 293 5.52 8.64 -7.63
N GLY A 294 6.15 8.14 -6.59
CA GLY A 294 7.58 7.83 -6.61
C GLY A 294 7.90 6.59 -7.46
N LYS A 295 9.16 6.46 -7.86
CA LYS A 295 9.65 5.33 -8.67
C LYS A 295 9.28 3.98 -8.07
N ASP A 296 9.43 3.83 -6.76
CA ASP A 296 9.21 2.57 -6.06
C ASP A 296 7.71 2.19 -5.95
N ASN A 297 6.82 3.16 -6.19
CA ASN A 297 5.38 2.95 -6.19
C ASN A 297 4.84 2.47 -7.54
N ILE A 298 5.64 2.51 -8.61
CA ILE A 298 5.18 2.16 -9.97
C ILE A 298 4.48 0.80 -10.01
N PRO A 299 5.06 -0.34 -9.55
CA PRO A 299 4.39 -1.64 -9.66
C PRO A 299 3.05 -1.70 -8.93
N PHE A 300 2.90 -0.96 -7.83
CA PHE A 300 1.65 -0.93 -7.07
C PHE A 300 0.54 -0.18 -7.81
N HIS A 301 0.88 0.88 -8.57
CA HIS A 301 -0.08 1.72 -9.29
C HIS A 301 -0.32 1.26 -10.73
N THR A 302 0.56 0.48 -11.31
CA THR A 302 0.45 0.02 -12.70
C THR A 302 0.17 -1.47 -12.85
N VAL A 303 0.33 -2.25 -11.77
CA VAL A 303 0.06 -3.70 -11.76
C VAL A 303 -0.93 -4.06 -10.66
N ILE A 304 -0.58 -3.86 -9.38
CA ILE A 304 -1.37 -4.40 -8.26
C ILE A 304 -2.75 -3.72 -8.15
N PHE A 305 -2.77 -2.40 -8.05
CA PHE A 305 -4.02 -1.63 -7.92
C PHE A 305 -4.94 -1.78 -9.13
N PRO A 306 -4.46 -1.63 -10.39
CA PRO A 306 -5.29 -1.91 -11.56
C PRO A 306 -5.80 -3.35 -11.59
N SER A 307 -4.98 -4.35 -11.24
CA SER A 307 -5.44 -5.74 -11.17
C SER A 307 -6.54 -5.94 -10.12
N THR A 308 -6.42 -5.27 -8.97
CA THR A 308 -7.46 -5.31 -7.94
C THR A 308 -8.78 -4.74 -8.47
N LEU A 309 -8.75 -3.60 -9.18
CA LEU A 309 -9.94 -2.98 -9.74
C LEU A 309 -10.51 -3.73 -10.95
N LEU A 310 -9.67 -4.29 -11.81
CA LEU A 310 -10.11 -5.09 -12.96
C LEU A 310 -10.73 -6.43 -12.54
N GLY A 311 -10.26 -6.98 -11.43
CA GLY A 311 -10.77 -8.22 -10.87
C GLY A 311 -12.05 -8.06 -10.06
N SER A 312 -12.29 -6.89 -9.44
CA SER A 312 -13.43 -6.64 -8.55
C SER A 312 -14.75 -6.25 -9.25
#